data_054af1f43b7db5590cf7b5339feb1bb7
#
_entry.id   054af1f43b7db5590cf7b5339feb1bb7
#
_cell.length_a   1.000
_cell.length_b   1.000
_cell.length_c   1.000
_cell.angle_alpha   90.00
_cell.angle_beta   90.00
_cell.angle_gamma   90.00
#
_symmetry.space_group_name_H-M   'P 1'
#
loop_
_entity.id
_entity.type
_entity.pdbx_description
1 polymer ?
#
loop_
_entity_poly.entity_id
_entity_poly.type
_entity_poly.pdbx_seq_one_letter_code
_entity_poly.pdbx_strand_id
1 'polypeptide(L)'
;FAYYNNLPSGTYTFQLKATNENGEWSGYVRELTVVVLPPFWATWWAYLLYIIWVLVVGILIYRTTKNRMLLRNALRLREIEKAKAEELNHAKLQFFTNITHELLTPLTIISATVDELKTQAPSHNDLYTVMNSNIQRLIRLLQQILEFRKAETGNLKLRVSPGDIADFVKRETESFQPLVKKRKIHFSVLCDPEAIVGYFDTDKLDKILYNLLSNAAKYNKEGGFIQVTLSYDENKDFVLLKVKDNGKGISKEKQKMLFKRFYEGDYRKFNTIGTGIGLSLTKDLVELHGGTISVESEVDQGTEFIVRIPIDRSYYEEEQIDNEAILPIQKTVTYEVTQVEAAH
;
A
#
# COMPACT_ATOMS: atom_id res chain seq x y z
N PHE A 1 15.86 56.85 -76.81
CA PHE A 1 16.04 55.67 -75.92
C PHE A 1 14.64 55.15 -75.52
N ALA A 2 14.37 53.86 -75.80
CA ALA A 2 13.16 53.20 -75.36
C ALA A 2 13.50 52.35 -74.11
N TYR A 3 12.81 52.61 -72.99
CA TYR A 3 12.96 51.85 -71.73
C TYR A 3 11.74 50.92 -71.53
N TYR A 4 12.03 49.67 -71.46
CA TYR A 4 11.00 48.64 -71.14
C TYR A 4 11.25 48.13 -69.72
N ASN A 5 10.50 48.67 -68.80
CA ASN A 5 10.60 48.26 -67.42
C ASN A 5 9.60 47.13 -67.15
N ASN A 6 10.04 46.06 -66.45
CA ASN A 6 9.20 44.99 -65.90
C ASN A 6 8.48 44.12 -66.96
N LEU A 7 9.25 43.65 -67.97
CA LEU A 7 8.74 42.70 -68.97
C LEU A 7 8.44 41.34 -68.28
N PRO A 8 7.22 40.79 -68.36
CA PRO A 8 6.92 39.44 -67.95
C PRO A 8 7.79 38.39 -68.63
N SER A 9 7.94 37.19 -68.04
CA SER A 9 8.65 36.09 -68.71
C SER A 9 7.99 35.74 -70.04
N GLY A 10 8.78 35.68 -71.10
CA GLY A 10 8.28 35.41 -72.44
C GLY A 10 9.31 35.70 -73.48
N THR A 11 8.98 35.46 -74.77
CA THR A 11 9.81 35.77 -75.91
C THR A 11 9.27 37.04 -76.58
N TYR A 12 10.09 38.07 -76.65
CA TYR A 12 9.75 39.36 -77.20
C TYR A 12 10.60 39.59 -78.45
N THR A 13 9.96 40.04 -79.55
CA THR A 13 10.68 40.43 -80.80
C THR A 13 10.73 41.95 -80.88
N PHE A 14 11.91 42.50 -80.71
CA PHE A 14 12.15 43.93 -80.87
C PHE A 14 12.42 44.22 -82.33
N GLN A 15 11.57 45.05 -82.95
CA GLN A 15 11.66 45.46 -84.37
C GLN A 15 12.19 46.88 -84.48
N LEU A 16 13.27 47.06 -85.22
CA LEU A 16 13.86 48.36 -85.54
C LEU A 16 13.63 48.69 -86.99
N LYS A 17 12.98 49.79 -87.20
CA LYS A 17 12.83 50.40 -88.55
C LYS A 17 13.53 51.76 -88.60
N ALA A 18 14.14 52.08 -89.69
CA ALA A 18 14.76 53.38 -89.94
C ALA A 18 14.03 54.12 -91.08
N THR A 19 14.01 55.42 -91.00
CA THR A 19 13.51 56.30 -92.11
C THR A 19 14.68 56.90 -92.87
N ASN A 20 14.50 57.13 -94.15
CA ASN A 20 15.43 57.91 -95.01
C ASN A 20 15.25 59.41 -94.75
N GLU A 21 16.13 60.23 -95.30
CA GLU A 21 16.10 61.68 -95.12
C GLU A 21 14.78 62.32 -95.56
N ASN A 22 14.02 61.69 -96.43
CA ASN A 22 12.71 62.14 -96.92
C ASN A 22 11.52 61.69 -96.07
N GLY A 23 11.75 61.00 -94.89
CA GLY A 23 10.71 60.55 -94.01
C GLY A 23 10.02 59.21 -94.40
N GLU A 24 10.49 58.53 -95.44
CA GLU A 24 9.94 57.22 -95.84
C GLU A 24 10.60 56.12 -95.05
N TRP A 25 9.76 55.15 -94.59
CA TRP A 25 10.26 54.02 -93.84
C TRP A 25 11.03 53.03 -94.71
N SER A 26 12.23 52.65 -94.21
CA SER A 26 13.01 51.58 -94.84
C SER A 26 12.20 50.27 -94.86
N GLY A 27 12.26 49.63 -96.09
CA GLY A 27 11.65 48.26 -96.18
C GLY A 27 12.36 47.17 -95.37
N TYR A 28 13.52 47.51 -94.76
CA TYR A 28 14.29 46.57 -93.93
C TYR A 28 13.94 46.76 -92.50
N VAL A 29 13.46 45.68 -91.89
CA VAL A 29 13.19 45.57 -90.46
C VAL A 29 14.27 44.70 -89.84
N ARG A 30 15.01 45.23 -88.89
CA ARG A 30 15.90 44.40 -88.11
C ARG A 30 15.11 43.91 -86.85
N GLU A 31 15.11 42.60 -86.66
CA GLU A 31 14.46 41.97 -85.54
C GLU A 31 15.51 41.47 -84.55
N LEU A 32 15.29 41.76 -83.25
CA LEU A 32 16.06 41.19 -82.14
C LEU A 32 15.11 40.42 -81.21
N THR A 33 15.34 39.13 -81.11
CA THR A 33 14.56 38.31 -80.18
C THR A 33 15.18 38.34 -78.75
N VAL A 34 14.41 38.83 -77.80
CA VAL A 34 14.78 38.89 -76.38
C VAL A 34 13.94 37.84 -75.60
N VAL A 35 14.61 36.88 -75.02
CA VAL A 35 13.94 35.85 -74.19
C VAL A 35 14.13 36.20 -72.72
N VAL A 36 13.03 36.55 -72.05
CA VAL A 36 13.01 36.78 -70.62
C VAL A 36 12.62 35.46 -69.91
N LEU A 37 13.59 34.83 -69.23
CA LEU A 37 13.39 33.57 -68.53
C LEU A 37 12.57 33.82 -67.29
N PRO A 38 11.68 32.85 -66.91
CA PRO A 38 10.97 32.95 -65.66
C PRO A 38 11.95 32.81 -64.48
N PRO A 39 11.69 33.48 -63.33
CA PRO A 39 12.49 33.31 -62.13
C PRO A 39 12.41 31.86 -61.67
N PHE A 40 13.46 31.36 -60.97
CA PHE A 40 13.60 29.94 -60.59
C PHE A 40 12.43 29.44 -59.78
N TRP A 41 11.77 30.28 -58.96
CA TRP A 41 10.61 29.92 -58.14
C TRP A 41 9.29 29.81 -58.94
N ALA A 42 9.24 30.26 -60.14
CA ALA A 42 8.07 30.20 -61.04
C ALA A 42 8.25 29.19 -62.18
N THR A 43 9.20 28.27 -62.03
CA THR A 43 9.43 27.18 -62.98
C THR A 43 8.54 26.01 -62.71
N TRP A 44 8.21 25.18 -63.69
CA TRP A 44 7.33 24.02 -63.56
C TRP A 44 7.82 23.01 -62.44
N TRP A 45 9.11 22.82 -62.33
CA TRP A 45 9.70 21.95 -61.31
C TRP A 45 9.59 22.55 -59.89
N ALA A 46 9.63 23.88 -59.74
CA ALA A 46 9.42 24.55 -58.45
C ALA A 46 7.98 24.32 -57.94
N TYR A 47 6.98 24.40 -58.80
CA TYR A 47 5.60 24.06 -58.44
C TYR A 47 5.45 22.60 -58.03
N LEU A 48 6.15 21.68 -58.69
CA LEU A 48 6.15 20.28 -58.33
C LEU A 48 6.75 20.07 -56.92
N LEU A 49 7.84 20.75 -56.60
CA LEU A 49 8.43 20.74 -55.26
C LEU A 49 7.47 21.30 -54.19
N TYR A 50 6.76 22.38 -54.50
CA TYR A 50 5.76 22.94 -53.59
C TYR A 50 4.63 21.94 -53.30
N ILE A 51 4.13 21.25 -54.30
CA ILE A 51 3.11 20.21 -54.12
C ILE A 51 3.64 19.07 -53.27
N ILE A 52 4.84 18.58 -53.55
CA ILE A 52 5.47 17.53 -52.74
C ILE A 52 5.63 17.98 -51.29
N TRP A 53 6.09 19.20 -51.05
CA TRP A 53 6.27 19.76 -49.71
C TRP A 53 4.95 19.82 -48.92
N VAL A 54 3.88 20.30 -49.55
CA VAL A 54 2.52 20.35 -48.97
C VAL A 54 2.03 18.97 -48.63
N LEU A 55 2.24 17.99 -49.50
CA LEU A 55 1.86 16.59 -49.24
C LEU A 55 2.64 16.00 -48.05
N VAL A 56 3.95 16.22 -47.99
CA VAL A 56 4.79 15.75 -46.88
C VAL A 56 4.35 16.36 -45.55
N VAL A 57 4.14 17.68 -45.51
CA VAL A 57 3.64 18.37 -44.33
C VAL A 57 2.26 17.85 -43.92
N GLY A 58 1.35 17.66 -44.89
CA GLY A 58 0.04 17.07 -44.62
C GLY A 58 0.11 15.68 -44.01
N ILE A 59 0.98 14.81 -44.55
CA ILE A 59 1.19 13.45 -44.01
C ILE A 59 1.78 13.51 -42.60
N LEU A 60 2.74 14.40 -42.32
CA LEU A 60 3.33 14.57 -40.99
C LEU A 60 2.29 15.04 -39.95
N ILE A 61 1.49 16.04 -40.32
CA ILE A 61 0.40 16.53 -39.46
C ILE A 61 -0.62 15.41 -39.20
N TYR A 62 -1.02 14.67 -40.22
CA TYR A 62 -1.95 13.53 -40.06
C TYR A 62 -1.39 12.46 -39.13
N ARG A 63 -0.12 12.06 -39.32
CA ARG A 63 0.54 11.05 -38.47
C ARG A 63 0.65 11.51 -37.02
N THR A 64 1.07 12.77 -36.80
CA THR A 64 1.22 13.31 -35.45
C THR A 64 -0.12 13.44 -34.74
N THR A 65 -1.17 13.90 -35.41
CA THR A 65 -2.53 14.00 -34.83
C THR A 65 -3.10 12.61 -34.52
N LYS A 66 -2.95 11.66 -35.45
CA LYS A 66 -3.38 10.28 -35.25
C LYS A 66 -2.68 9.62 -34.05
N ASN A 67 -1.35 9.75 -33.95
CA ASN A 67 -0.58 9.20 -32.85
C ASN A 67 -0.96 9.83 -31.49
N ARG A 68 -1.17 11.14 -31.46
CA ARG A 68 -1.65 11.85 -30.26
C ARG A 68 -3.05 11.38 -29.85
N MET A 69 -3.93 11.14 -30.80
CA MET A 69 -5.29 10.64 -30.51
C MET A 69 -5.25 9.21 -29.94
N LEU A 70 -4.46 8.32 -30.53
CA LEU A 70 -4.27 6.96 -30.05
C LEU A 70 -3.69 6.92 -28.62
N LEU A 71 -2.67 7.76 -28.37
CA LEU A 71 -2.06 7.86 -27.04
C LEU A 71 -3.06 8.38 -25.99
N ARG A 72 -3.83 9.43 -26.33
CA ARG A 72 -4.87 9.96 -25.44
C ARG A 72 -5.96 8.93 -25.12
N ASN A 73 -6.37 8.16 -26.10
CA ASN A 73 -7.38 7.10 -25.91
C ASN A 73 -6.82 5.97 -25.03
N ALA A 74 -5.56 5.58 -25.21
CA ALA A 74 -4.91 4.57 -24.38
C ALA A 74 -4.76 5.04 -22.92
N LEU A 75 -4.40 6.31 -22.70
CA LEU A 75 -4.34 6.90 -21.35
C LEU A 75 -5.72 6.94 -20.69
N ARG A 76 -6.76 7.38 -21.42
CA ARG A 76 -8.14 7.39 -20.88
C ARG A 76 -8.64 6.00 -20.51
N LEU A 77 -8.36 4.99 -21.32
CA LEU A 77 -8.72 3.61 -20.99
C LEU A 77 -8.04 3.15 -19.70
N ARG A 78 -6.74 3.41 -19.53
CA ARG A 78 -6.01 3.09 -18.30
C ARG A 78 -6.56 3.82 -17.07
N GLU A 79 -6.93 5.09 -17.22
CA GLU A 79 -7.55 5.87 -16.14
C GLU A 79 -8.91 5.28 -15.72
N ILE A 80 -9.74 4.90 -16.69
CA ILE A 80 -11.04 4.26 -16.44
C ILE A 80 -10.86 2.89 -15.79
N GLU A 81 -9.93 2.08 -16.25
CA GLU A 81 -9.63 0.78 -15.66
C GLU A 81 -9.12 0.92 -14.21
N LYS A 82 -8.25 1.89 -13.97
CA LYS A 82 -7.74 2.21 -12.62
C LYS A 82 -8.87 2.68 -11.70
N ALA A 83 -9.70 3.61 -12.15
CA ALA A 83 -10.84 4.11 -11.38
C ALA A 83 -11.84 2.99 -11.05
N LYS A 84 -12.17 2.10 -12.01
CA LYS A 84 -13.02 0.94 -11.76
C LYS A 84 -12.40 -0.06 -10.76
N ALA A 85 -11.09 -0.30 -10.86
CA ALA A 85 -10.38 -1.16 -9.92
C ALA A 85 -10.39 -0.57 -8.50
N GLU A 86 -10.20 0.73 -8.36
CA GLU A 86 -10.28 1.47 -7.09
C GLU A 86 -11.69 1.44 -6.50
N GLU A 87 -12.72 1.69 -7.32
CA GLU A 87 -14.13 1.62 -6.90
C GLU A 87 -14.50 0.21 -6.42
N LEU A 88 -14.13 -0.82 -7.17
CA LEU A 88 -14.36 -2.21 -6.79
C LEU A 88 -13.64 -2.56 -5.49
N ASN A 89 -12.42 -2.09 -5.32
CA ASN A 89 -11.64 -2.31 -4.11
C ASN A 89 -12.29 -1.60 -2.92
N HIS A 90 -12.75 -0.36 -3.10
CA HIS A 90 -13.45 0.40 -2.06
C HIS A 90 -14.77 -0.28 -1.65
N ALA A 91 -15.60 -0.71 -2.60
CA ALA A 91 -16.83 -1.44 -2.33
C ALA A 91 -16.56 -2.76 -1.57
N LYS A 92 -15.52 -3.48 -1.97
CA LYS A 92 -15.07 -4.71 -1.29
C LYS A 92 -14.63 -4.42 0.15
N LEU A 93 -13.92 -3.33 0.38
CA LEU A 93 -13.49 -2.88 1.71
C LEU A 93 -14.69 -2.56 2.61
N GLN A 94 -15.63 -1.78 2.12
CA GLN A 94 -16.84 -1.40 2.85
C GLN A 94 -17.70 -2.64 3.20
N PHE A 95 -17.85 -3.57 2.27
CA PHE A 95 -18.53 -4.83 2.49
C PHE A 95 -17.92 -5.65 3.63
N PHE A 96 -16.58 -5.82 3.63
CA PHE A 96 -15.90 -6.54 4.71
C PHE A 96 -16.02 -5.85 6.07
N THR A 97 -15.92 -4.52 6.09
CA THR A 97 -16.09 -3.74 7.33
C THR A 97 -17.48 -3.93 7.90
N ASN A 98 -18.51 -3.81 7.07
CA ASN A 98 -19.91 -3.97 7.48
C ASN A 98 -20.19 -5.39 7.99
N ILE A 99 -19.76 -6.43 7.24
CA ILE A 99 -19.94 -7.83 7.67
C ILE A 99 -19.20 -8.10 8.98
N THR A 100 -18.00 -7.57 9.15
CA THR A 100 -17.25 -7.78 10.39
C THR A 100 -18.01 -7.19 11.59
N HIS A 101 -18.56 -5.99 11.47
CA HIS A 101 -19.40 -5.39 12.50
C HIS A 101 -20.69 -6.18 12.76
N GLU A 102 -21.36 -6.62 11.70
CA GLU A 102 -22.59 -7.43 11.83
C GLU A 102 -22.34 -8.82 12.41
N LEU A 103 -21.13 -9.38 12.29
CA LEU A 103 -20.76 -10.65 12.90
C LEU A 103 -20.24 -10.50 14.34
N LEU A 104 -19.58 -9.38 14.67
CA LEU A 104 -19.12 -9.10 16.04
C LEU A 104 -20.28 -9.02 17.03
N THR A 105 -21.36 -8.35 16.66
CA THR A 105 -22.53 -8.14 17.53
C THR A 105 -23.17 -9.47 18.01
N PRO A 106 -23.59 -10.41 17.11
CA PRO A 106 -24.15 -11.68 17.55
C PRO A 106 -23.14 -12.55 18.33
N LEU A 107 -21.85 -12.50 17.99
CA LEU A 107 -20.80 -13.22 18.72
C LEU A 107 -20.64 -12.71 20.15
N THR A 108 -20.73 -11.40 20.36
CA THR A 108 -20.69 -10.79 21.68
C THR A 108 -21.92 -11.21 22.52
N ILE A 109 -23.12 -11.25 21.90
CA ILE A 109 -24.34 -11.72 22.55
C ILE A 109 -24.21 -13.19 22.93
N ILE A 110 -23.72 -14.06 22.01
CA ILE A 110 -23.52 -15.48 22.30
C ILE A 110 -22.51 -15.66 23.44
N SER A 111 -21.42 -14.86 23.46
CA SER A 111 -20.45 -14.90 24.56
C SER A 111 -21.08 -14.57 25.91
N ALA A 112 -21.85 -13.48 25.97
CA ALA A 112 -22.56 -13.06 27.17
C ALA A 112 -23.55 -14.15 27.66
N THR A 113 -24.30 -14.77 26.73
CA THR A 113 -25.25 -15.85 27.04
C THR A 113 -24.53 -17.10 27.58
N VAL A 114 -23.37 -17.45 27.03
CA VAL A 114 -22.56 -18.58 27.54
C VAL A 114 -22.03 -18.29 28.92
N ASP A 115 -21.61 -17.08 29.23
CA ASP A 115 -21.15 -16.66 30.56
C ASP A 115 -22.32 -16.69 31.58
N GLU A 116 -23.52 -16.29 31.17
CA GLU A 116 -24.74 -16.39 32.00
C GLU A 116 -25.12 -17.85 32.29
N LEU A 117 -25.12 -18.71 31.25
CA LEU A 117 -25.38 -20.13 31.40
C LEU A 117 -24.37 -20.84 32.34
N LYS A 118 -23.10 -20.41 32.27
CA LYS A 118 -22.04 -20.90 33.15
C LYS A 118 -22.33 -20.62 34.62
N THR A 119 -22.94 -19.48 34.94
CA THR A 119 -23.33 -19.13 36.32
C THR A 119 -24.57 -19.89 36.79
N GLN A 120 -25.52 -20.17 35.88
CA GLN A 120 -26.77 -20.85 36.19
C GLN A 120 -26.62 -22.39 36.27
N ALA A 121 -25.70 -22.99 35.50
CA ALA A 121 -25.53 -24.43 35.44
C ALA A 121 -24.04 -24.84 35.49
N PRO A 122 -23.37 -24.72 36.66
CA PRO A 122 -21.92 -24.96 36.78
C PRO A 122 -21.47 -26.39 36.47
N SER A 123 -22.38 -27.34 36.42
CA SER A 123 -22.09 -28.76 36.13
C SER A 123 -21.49 -29.00 34.71
N HIS A 124 -21.60 -28.02 33.80
CA HIS A 124 -21.11 -28.12 32.43
C HIS A 124 -19.95 -27.14 32.14
N ASN A 125 -19.19 -26.78 33.18
CA ASN A 125 -18.14 -25.78 33.10
C ASN A 125 -17.12 -26.00 31.95
N ASP A 126 -16.77 -27.26 31.67
CA ASP A 126 -15.83 -27.61 30.59
C ASP A 126 -16.40 -27.24 29.20
N LEU A 127 -17.70 -27.47 28.96
CA LEU A 127 -18.36 -27.11 27.70
C LEU A 127 -18.44 -25.61 27.53
N TYR A 128 -18.80 -24.87 28.58
CA TYR A 128 -18.82 -23.40 28.55
C TYR A 128 -17.44 -22.82 28.28
N THR A 129 -16.40 -23.38 28.87
CA THR A 129 -15.01 -22.98 28.65
C THR A 129 -14.60 -23.19 27.17
N VAL A 130 -14.98 -24.32 26.57
CA VAL A 130 -14.71 -24.60 25.14
C VAL A 130 -15.49 -23.65 24.24
N MET A 131 -16.77 -23.41 24.52
CA MET A 131 -17.60 -22.48 23.75
C MET A 131 -17.03 -21.08 23.81
N ASN A 132 -16.76 -20.56 25.00
CA ASN A 132 -16.22 -19.21 25.18
C ASN A 132 -14.86 -19.03 24.49
N SER A 133 -13.97 -20.03 24.59
CA SER A 133 -12.66 -19.98 23.90
C SER A 133 -12.80 -19.91 22.37
N ASN A 134 -13.78 -20.59 21.77
CA ASN A 134 -14.03 -20.52 20.34
C ASN A 134 -14.67 -19.19 19.93
N ILE A 135 -15.59 -18.64 20.73
CA ILE A 135 -16.18 -17.32 20.51
C ILE A 135 -15.09 -16.25 20.53
N GLN A 136 -14.25 -16.23 21.56
CA GLN A 136 -13.14 -15.28 21.69
C GLN A 136 -12.13 -15.42 20.53
N ARG A 137 -11.92 -16.64 20.04
CA ARG A 137 -11.11 -16.87 18.84
C ARG A 137 -11.73 -16.24 17.60
N LEU A 138 -13.04 -16.39 17.40
CA LEU A 138 -13.77 -15.79 16.27
C LEU A 138 -13.75 -14.26 16.33
N ILE A 139 -14.01 -13.69 17.50
CA ILE A 139 -13.95 -12.24 17.73
C ILE A 139 -12.56 -11.70 17.34
N ARG A 140 -11.49 -12.34 17.79
CA ARG A 140 -10.12 -11.94 17.43
C ARG A 140 -9.83 -12.04 15.93
N LEU A 141 -10.30 -13.09 15.27
CA LEU A 141 -10.14 -13.22 13.81
C LEU A 141 -10.85 -12.11 13.06
N LEU A 142 -12.06 -11.75 13.47
CA LEU A 142 -12.82 -10.64 12.88
C LEU A 142 -12.12 -9.30 13.13
N GLN A 143 -11.61 -9.05 14.33
CA GLN A 143 -10.83 -7.85 14.66
C GLN A 143 -9.55 -7.75 13.82
N GLN A 144 -8.83 -8.87 13.63
CA GLN A 144 -7.65 -8.91 12.76
C GLN A 144 -7.99 -8.56 11.31
N ILE A 145 -9.12 -9.06 10.79
CA ILE A 145 -9.59 -8.72 9.44
C ILE A 145 -9.92 -7.22 9.36
N LEU A 146 -10.59 -6.67 10.35
CA LEU A 146 -10.95 -5.25 10.39
C LEU A 146 -9.70 -4.34 10.42
N GLU A 147 -8.72 -4.68 11.26
CA GLU A 147 -7.47 -3.92 11.33
C GLU A 147 -6.61 -4.04 10.08
N PHE A 148 -6.52 -5.25 9.55
CA PHE A 148 -5.86 -5.45 8.27
C PHE A 148 -6.48 -4.55 7.19
N ARG A 149 -7.81 -4.40 7.17
CA ARG A 149 -8.50 -3.50 6.26
C ARG A 149 -8.19 -2.02 6.51
N LYS A 150 -8.15 -1.61 7.79
CA LYS A 150 -7.73 -0.24 8.14
C LYS A 150 -6.29 0.04 7.67
N ALA A 151 -5.40 -0.94 7.78
CA ALA A 151 -4.02 -0.84 7.27
C ALA A 151 -3.98 -0.71 5.74
N GLU A 152 -4.78 -1.51 5.01
CA GLU A 152 -4.85 -1.41 3.53
C GLU A 152 -5.34 -0.05 3.03
N THR A 153 -6.24 0.60 3.77
CA THR A 153 -6.83 1.89 3.39
C THR A 153 -6.06 3.10 3.92
N GLY A 154 -4.94 2.88 4.63
CA GLY A 154 -4.21 3.97 5.29
C GLY A 154 -4.96 4.64 6.45
N ASN A 155 -6.06 4.01 6.92
CA ASN A 155 -6.90 4.53 8.01
C ASN A 155 -6.48 4.02 9.40
N LEU A 156 -5.35 3.33 9.49
CA LEU A 156 -4.81 2.88 10.75
C LEU A 156 -4.21 4.09 11.48
N LYS A 157 -4.74 4.38 12.66
CA LYS A 157 -4.26 5.52 13.49
C LYS A 157 -3.43 4.99 14.64
N LEU A 158 -2.33 5.67 14.91
CA LEU A 158 -1.48 5.44 16.09
C LEU A 158 -1.93 6.37 17.21
N ARG A 159 -1.98 5.85 18.44
CA ARG A 159 -2.24 6.62 19.66
C ARG A 159 -1.26 6.18 20.73
N VAL A 160 -0.19 6.94 20.88
CA VAL A 160 0.85 6.63 21.88
C VAL A 160 0.59 7.38 23.17
N SER A 161 0.86 6.72 24.27
CA SER A 161 0.82 7.28 25.61
C SER A 161 2.11 6.95 26.37
N PRO A 162 2.54 7.78 27.33
CA PRO A 162 3.68 7.46 28.17
C PRO A 162 3.37 6.32 29.11
N GLY A 163 4.31 5.37 29.26
CA GLY A 163 4.13 4.24 30.14
C GLY A 163 5.39 3.39 30.30
N ASP A 164 5.35 2.44 31.23
CA ASP A 164 6.40 1.43 31.39
C ASP A 164 6.12 0.24 30.48
N ILE A 165 6.91 0.15 29.40
CA ILE A 165 6.78 -0.93 28.40
C ILE A 165 7.17 -2.28 28.97
N ALA A 166 8.15 -2.32 29.91
CA ALA A 166 8.58 -3.57 30.54
C ALA A 166 7.47 -4.15 31.44
N ASP A 167 6.82 -3.30 32.23
CA ASP A 167 5.66 -3.71 33.03
C ASP A 167 4.49 -4.17 32.14
N PHE A 168 4.23 -3.44 31.05
CA PHE A 168 3.22 -3.84 30.06
C PHE A 168 3.52 -5.21 29.46
N VAL A 169 4.73 -5.45 28.95
CA VAL A 169 5.12 -6.74 28.37
C VAL A 169 5.03 -7.87 29.40
N LYS A 170 5.47 -7.65 30.64
CA LYS A 170 5.34 -8.66 31.74
C LYS A 170 3.86 -9.04 31.95
N ARG A 171 2.97 -8.07 32.10
CA ARG A 171 1.53 -8.30 32.30
C ARG A 171 0.86 -9.02 31.15
N GLU A 172 1.10 -8.57 29.90
CA GLU A 172 0.47 -9.20 28.74
C GLU A 172 0.98 -10.63 28.52
N THR A 173 2.26 -10.89 28.80
CA THR A 173 2.83 -12.24 28.70
C THR A 173 2.28 -13.21 29.76
N GLU A 174 1.86 -12.74 30.94
CA GLU A 174 1.22 -13.57 31.95
C GLU A 174 -0.07 -14.23 31.43
N SER A 175 -0.80 -13.56 30.55
CA SER A 175 -2.01 -14.09 29.92
C SER A 175 -1.77 -15.38 29.11
N PHE A 176 -0.53 -15.63 28.67
CA PHE A 176 -0.12 -16.82 27.92
C PHE A 176 0.28 -18.01 28.80
N GLN A 177 0.48 -17.82 30.11
CA GLN A 177 0.88 -18.88 31.03
C GLN A 177 -0.01 -20.14 30.95
N PRO A 178 -1.36 -20.05 30.91
CA PRO A 178 -2.21 -21.24 30.81
C PRO A 178 -1.99 -22.02 29.53
N LEU A 179 -1.77 -21.31 28.40
CA LEU A 179 -1.57 -21.90 27.08
C LEU A 179 -0.24 -22.66 26.98
N VAL A 180 0.85 -22.03 27.42
CA VAL A 180 2.20 -22.63 27.38
C VAL A 180 2.30 -23.80 28.37
N LYS A 181 1.67 -23.69 29.56
CA LYS A 181 1.61 -24.77 30.57
C LYS A 181 0.87 -26.00 30.03
N LYS A 182 -0.28 -25.81 29.36
CA LYS A 182 -1.03 -26.90 28.71
C LYS A 182 -0.18 -27.66 27.68
N ARG A 183 0.74 -26.97 27.00
CA ARG A 183 1.66 -27.54 25.99
C ARG A 183 3.01 -27.98 26.56
N LYS A 184 3.21 -27.87 27.87
CA LYS A 184 4.48 -28.17 28.57
C LYS A 184 5.67 -27.38 28.03
N ILE A 185 5.43 -26.14 27.57
CA ILE A 185 6.47 -25.24 27.03
C ILE A 185 7.05 -24.45 28.21
N HIS A 186 8.39 -24.35 28.27
CA HIS A 186 9.09 -23.49 29.21
C HIS A 186 9.00 -22.06 28.75
N PHE A 187 8.44 -21.16 29.57
CA PHE A 187 8.19 -19.78 29.22
C PHE A 187 8.97 -18.84 30.15
N SER A 188 9.73 -17.92 29.58
CA SER A 188 10.51 -16.92 30.32
C SER A 188 10.39 -15.53 29.71
N VAL A 189 10.41 -14.52 30.59
CA VAL A 189 10.38 -13.10 30.20
C VAL A 189 11.54 -12.40 30.91
N LEU A 190 12.36 -11.73 30.13
CA LEU A 190 13.54 -11.00 30.59
C LEU A 190 13.44 -9.56 30.11
N CYS A 191 13.39 -8.61 31.04
CA CYS A 191 13.45 -7.18 30.73
C CYS A 191 14.74 -6.62 31.34
N ASP A 192 15.56 -6.01 30.50
CA ASP A 192 16.82 -5.37 30.90
C ASP A 192 16.92 -3.96 30.27
N PRO A 193 16.76 -2.89 31.09
CA PRO A 193 16.50 -2.87 32.54
C PRO A 193 15.08 -3.32 32.92
N GLU A 194 14.83 -3.52 34.21
CA GLU A 194 13.52 -3.96 34.71
C GLU A 194 12.36 -3.02 34.39
N ALA A 195 12.63 -1.72 34.24
CA ALA A 195 11.68 -0.68 33.85
C ALA A 195 12.20 0.04 32.59
N ILE A 196 11.34 0.16 31.60
CA ILE A 196 11.60 0.86 30.33
C ILE A 196 10.44 1.81 30.07
N VAL A 197 10.66 3.10 30.36
CA VAL A 197 9.64 4.13 30.20
C VAL A 197 9.76 4.78 28.82
N GLY A 198 8.64 4.92 28.14
CA GLY A 198 8.58 5.52 26.82
C GLY A 198 7.16 5.70 26.31
N TYR A 199 7.04 6.20 25.10
CA TYR A 199 5.76 6.39 24.40
C TYR A 199 5.47 5.19 23.51
N PHE A 200 4.29 4.62 23.62
CA PHE A 200 3.85 3.48 22.79
C PHE A 200 2.32 3.38 22.77
N ASP A 201 1.79 2.75 21.73
CA ASP A 201 0.37 2.41 21.63
C ASP A 201 0.13 1.03 22.25
N THR A 202 -0.52 0.99 23.41
CA THR A 202 -0.78 -0.23 24.19
C THR A 202 -1.62 -1.24 23.41
N ASP A 203 -2.64 -0.78 22.64
CA ASP A 203 -3.51 -1.65 21.84
C ASP A 203 -2.75 -2.30 20.69
N LYS A 204 -1.89 -1.53 20.00
CA LYS A 204 -1.09 -2.07 18.90
C LYS A 204 0.03 -2.98 19.38
N LEU A 205 0.68 -2.62 20.48
CA LEU A 205 1.75 -3.45 21.06
C LEU A 205 1.21 -4.76 21.61
N ASP A 206 0.01 -4.78 22.24
CA ASP A 206 -0.70 -6.00 22.63
C ASP A 206 -0.89 -6.96 21.44
N LYS A 207 -1.38 -6.43 20.32
CA LYS A 207 -1.61 -7.21 19.10
C LYS A 207 -0.32 -7.77 18.48
N ILE A 208 0.74 -6.98 18.47
CA ILE A 208 2.07 -7.42 18.03
C ILE A 208 2.53 -8.57 18.90
N LEU A 209 2.54 -8.38 20.24
CA LEU A 209 3.01 -9.35 21.20
C LEU A 209 2.18 -10.64 21.15
N TYR A 210 0.82 -10.51 21.16
CA TYR A 210 -0.08 -11.65 21.06
C TYR A 210 0.19 -12.49 19.80
N ASN A 211 0.35 -11.85 18.65
CA ASN A 211 0.57 -12.56 17.40
C ASN A 211 1.91 -13.32 17.38
N LEU A 212 2.98 -12.70 17.87
CA LEU A 212 4.29 -13.33 17.95
C LEU A 212 4.29 -14.50 18.93
N LEU A 213 3.70 -14.33 20.13
CA LEU A 213 3.61 -15.39 21.13
C LEU A 213 2.70 -16.54 20.71
N SER A 214 1.56 -16.23 20.09
CA SER A 214 0.65 -17.23 19.55
C SER A 214 1.34 -18.08 18.48
N ASN A 215 2.15 -17.47 17.60
CA ASN A 215 2.95 -18.19 16.62
C ASN A 215 4.04 -19.04 17.28
N ALA A 216 4.79 -18.50 18.24
CA ALA A 216 5.80 -19.22 18.98
C ALA A 216 5.22 -20.45 19.70
N ALA A 217 4.05 -20.30 20.35
CA ALA A 217 3.37 -21.42 20.99
C ALA A 217 2.79 -22.43 20.00
N LYS A 218 2.27 -21.97 18.85
CA LYS A 218 1.63 -22.81 17.83
C LYS A 218 2.63 -23.72 17.11
N TYR A 219 3.80 -23.19 16.77
CA TYR A 219 4.82 -23.87 15.98
C TYR A 219 5.93 -24.52 16.82
N ASN A 220 5.81 -24.44 18.15
CA ASN A 220 6.74 -25.09 19.06
C ASN A 220 6.48 -26.60 19.16
N LYS A 221 7.45 -27.31 19.71
CA LYS A 221 7.36 -28.72 20.11
C LYS A 221 6.96 -28.84 21.58
N GLU A 222 6.40 -29.98 21.96
CA GLU A 222 6.14 -30.29 23.37
C GLU A 222 7.47 -30.34 24.15
N GLY A 223 7.51 -29.72 25.32
CA GLY A 223 8.74 -29.57 26.10
C GLY A 223 9.73 -28.54 25.54
N GLY A 224 9.31 -27.73 24.55
CA GLY A 224 10.14 -26.66 24.04
C GLY A 224 10.23 -25.44 24.93
N PHE A 225 10.84 -24.35 24.46
CA PHE A 225 10.87 -23.09 25.19
C PHE A 225 10.41 -21.92 24.35
N ILE A 226 9.90 -20.87 25.00
CA ILE A 226 9.65 -19.55 24.47
C ILE A 226 10.28 -18.55 25.43
N GLN A 227 11.09 -17.66 24.88
CA GLN A 227 11.73 -16.58 25.62
C GLN A 227 11.34 -15.24 25.02
N VAL A 228 10.83 -14.35 25.86
CA VAL A 228 10.60 -12.94 25.52
C VAL A 228 11.71 -12.12 26.15
N THR A 229 12.38 -11.31 25.35
CA THR A 229 13.42 -10.39 25.83
C THR A 229 13.06 -8.98 25.42
N LEU A 230 13.12 -8.05 26.36
CA LEU A 230 12.93 -6.62 26.13
C LEU A 230 14.16 -5.86 26.62
N SER A 231 14.74 -5.04 25.77
CA SER A 231 15.92 -4.22 26.08
C SER A 231 15.90 -2.92 25.29
N TYR A 232 16.70 -1.94 25.72
CA TYR A 232 17.00 -0.79 24.87
C TYR A 232 17.88 -1.20 23.67
N ASP A 233 17.82 -0.42 22.60
CA ASP A 233 18.90 -0.42 21.60
C ASP A 233 20.10 0.41 22.10
N GLU A 234 21.18 0.45 21.26
CA GLU A 234 22.44 1.11 21.62
C GLU A 234 22.27 2.58 22.02
N ASN A 235 21.33 3.31 21.41
CA ASN A 235 21.10 4.74 21.62
C ASN A 235 20.00 5.02 22.66
N LYS A 236 19.30 4.01 23.15
CA LYS A 236 18.15 4.11 24.05
C LYS A 236 16.93 4.88 23.50
N ASP A 237 16.91 5.17 22.21
CA ASP A 237 15.78 5.82 21.54
C ASP A 237 14.71 4.79 21.13
N PHE A 238 15.11 3.51 21.05
CA PHE A 238 14.29 2.40 20.65
C PHE A 238 14.32 1.29 21.68
N VAL A 239 13.27 0.51 21.68
CA VAL A 239 13.19 -0.74 22.41
C VAL A 239 13.27 -1.91 21.42
N LEU A 240 13.99 -2.95 21.82
CA LEU A 240 14.11 -4.24 21.13
C LEU A 240 13.29 -5.27 21.86
N LEU A 241 12.16 -5.67 21.27
CA LEU A 241 11.33 -6.79 21.73
C LEU A 241 11.69 -8.02 20.90
N LYS A 242 12.24 -9.06 21.54
CA LYS A 242 12.58 -10.32 20.90
C LYS A 242 11.69 -11.42 21.44
N VAL A 243 11.16 -12.24 20.53
CA VAL A 243 10.39 -13.45 20.86
C VAL A 243 11.10 -14.63 20.21
N LYS A 244 11.73 -15.46 21.01
CA LYS A 244 12.52 -16.62 20.60
C LYS A 244 11.82 -17.92 20.99
N ASP A 245 11.79 -18.87 20.07
CA ASP A 245 11.34 -20.23 20.30
C ASP A 245 12.33 -21.26 19.75
N ASN A 246 12.22 -22.51 20.18
CA ASN A 246 12.96 -23.64 19.66
C ASN A 246 12.08 -24.63 18.90
N GLY A 247 11.08 -24.10 18.19
CA GLY A 247 10.15 -24.88 17.41
C GLY A 247 10.72 -25.36 16.06
N LYS A 248 9.83 -25.54 15.10
CA LYS A 248 10.17 -26.12 13.76
C LYS A 248 11.06 -25.23 12.90
N GLY A 249 11.20 -23.94 13.22
CA GLY A 249 11.92 -23.00 12.41
C GLY A 249 11.32 -22.75 11.03
N ILE A 250 11.98 -21.92 10.24
CA ILE A 250 11.48 -21.41 8.95
C ILE A 250 12.62 -21.40 7.93
N SER A 251 12.45 -22.00 6.76
CA SER A 251 13.47 -22.03 5.71
C SER A 251 13.74 -20.62 5.14
N LYS A 252 14.96 -20.41 4.60
CA LYS A 252 15.37 -19.11 4.02
C LYS A 252 14.45 -18.59 2.93
N GLU A 253 13.91 -19.49 2.09
CA GLU A 253 12.96 -19.13 1.03
C GLU A 253 11.64 -18.61 1.63
N LYS A 254 11.14 -19.26 2.70
CA LYS A 254 9.90 -18.89 3.37
C LYS A 254 10.03 -17.59 4.18
N GLN A 255 11.20 -17.33 4.78
CA GLN A 255 11.47 -16.08 5.50
C GLN A 255 11.25 -14.85 4.63
N LYS A 256 11.63 -14.89 3.34
CA LYS A 256 11.44 -13.78 2.36
C LYS A 256 9.97 -13.47 2.08
N MET A 257 9.08 -14.43 2.32
CA MET A 257 7.65 -14.32 2.04
C MET A 257 6.79 -14.15 3.29
N LEU A 258 7.39 -14.28 4.48
CA LEU A 258 6.70 -14.43 5.75
C LEU A 258 5.78 -13.26 6.10
N PHE A 259 6.17 -12.04 5.72
CA PHE A 259 5.43 -10.81 5.94
C PHE A 259 4.54 -10.41 4.76
N LYS A 260 4.47 -11.25 3.69
CA LYS A 260 3.55 -10.97 2.58
C LYS A 260 2.12 -11.31 2.99
N ARG A 261 1.20 -10.50 2.53
CA ARG A 261 -0.24 -10.66 2.75
C ARG A 261 -0.73 -11.99 2.18
N PHE A 262 -1.59 -12.68 2.94
CA PHE A 262 -2.17 -13.98 2.54
C PHE A 262 -1.14 -15.08 2.26
N TYR A 263 0.08 -14.91 2.79
CA TYR A 263 1.06 -15.97 2.71
C TYR A 263 0.69 -17.08 3.71
N GLU A 264 0.11 -18.11 3.17
CA GLU A 264 -0.11 -19.39 3.86
C GLU A 264 1.08 -20.30 3.49
N GLY A 265 2.02 -20.48 4.40
CA GLY A 265 3.03 -21.54 4.26
C GLY A 265 2.37 -22.92 4.15
N ASP A 266 3.12 -24.03 4.21
CA ASP A 266 2.58 -25.42 4.13
C ASP A 266 1.62 -25.79 5.31
N TYR A 267 0.84 -24.82 5.80
CA TYR A 267 -0.06 -24.96 6.97
C TYR A 267 -1.15 -26.02 6.76
N ARG A 268 -1.53 -26.29 5.48
CA ARG A 268 -2.49 -27.36 5.15
C ARG A 268 -2.00 -28.75 5.53
N LYS A 269 -0.68 -28.98 5.57
CA LYS A 269 -0.08 -30.27 5.96
C LYS A 269 -0.13 -30.53 7.47
N PHE A 270 -0.35 -29.49 8.31
CA PHE A 270 -0.24 -29.59 9.76
C PHE A 270 -1.55 -29.38 10.53
N ASN A 271 -2.71 -29.40 9.84
CA ASN A 271 -4.03 -29.17 10.45
C ASN A 271 -4.12 -27.87 11.30
N THR A 272 -3.26 -26.89 11.03
CA THR A 272 -3.21 -25.62 11.76
C THR A 272 -3.78 -24.51 10.87
N ILE A 273 -5.02 -24.12 11.14
CA ILE A 273 -5.70 -23.03 10.42
C ILE A 273 -5.03 -21.70 10.81
N GLY A 274 -4.43 -21.02 9.85
CA GLY A 274 -3.93 -19.65 9.96
C GLY A 274 -4.55 -18.78 8.88
N THR A 275 -4.81 -17.50 9.16
CA THR A 275 -5.41 -16.56 8.19
C THR A 275 -4.41 -15.99 7.18
N GLY A 276 -3.11 -16.24 7.36
CA GLY A 276 -2.05 -15.61 6.55
C GLY A 276 -1.95 -14.07 6.72
N ILE A 277 -2.72 -13.50 7.65
CA ILE A 277 -2.82 -12.05 7.88
C ILE A 277 -1.97 -11.60 9.08
N GLY A 278 -1.77 -12.47 10.07
CA GLY A 278 -1.20 -12.10 11.37
C GLY A 278 0.17 -11.40 11.26
N LEU A 279 1.15 -12.03 10.61
CA LEU A 279 2.50 -11.46 10.52
C LEU A 279 2.58 -10.23 9.58
N SER A 280 1.80 -10.17 8.51
CA SER A 280 1.71 -8.97 7.68
C SER A 280 1.11 -7.79 8.47
N LEU A 281 0.05 -8.03 9.24
CA LEU A 281 -0.53 -7.01 10.14
C LEU A 281 0.47 -6.61 11.23
N THR A 282 1.21 -7.56 11.83
CA THR A 282 2.27 -7.23 12.79
C THR A 282 3.30 -6.28 12.19
N LYS A 283 3.72 -6.53 10.95
CA LYS A 283 4.63 -5.64 10.23
C LYS A 283 4.02 -4.25 10.03
N ASP A 284 2.77 -4.18 9.54
CA ASP A 284 2.05 -2.91 9.34
C ASP A 284 1.95 -2.11 10.67
N LEU A 285 1.68 -2.79 11.80
CA LEU A 285 1.61 -2.15 13.13
C LEU A 285 2.97 -1.64 13.63
N VAL A 286 4.03 -2.40 13.39
CA VAL A 286 5.40 -2.00 13.75
C VAL A 286 5.85 -0.81 12.89
N GLU A 287 5.60 -0.85 11.58
CA GLU A 287 5.90 0.25 10.67
C GLU A 287 5.08 1.52 10.99
N LEU A 288 3.85 1.36 11.47
CA LEU A 288 3.01 2.47 11.94
C LEU A 288 3.66 3.22 13.13
N HIS A 289 4.37 2.50 14.01
CA HIS A 289 5.16 3.11 15.10
C HIS A 289 6.47 3.75 14.62
N GLY A 290 6.82 3.67 13.32
CA GLY A 290 8.14 4.05 12.81
C GLY A 290 9.24 3.02 13.13
N GLY A 291 8.84 1.80 13.48
CA GLY A 291 9.73 0.71 13.85
C GLY A 291 10.07 -0.25 12.70
N THR A 292 10.79 -1.32 13.04
CA THR A 292 11.14 -2.39 12.10
C THR A 292 10.94 -3.76 12.74
N ILE A 293 10.58 -4.75 11.93
CA ILE A 293 10.50 -6.15 12.33
C ILE A 293 11.38 -7.01 11.44
N SER A 294 12.12 -7.93 12.06
CA SER A 294 12.94 -8.93 11.37
C SER A 294 12.74 -10.31 11.96
N VAL A 295 13.24 -11.33 11.26
CA VAL A 295 13.17 -12.72 11.67
C VAL A 295 14.51 -13.41 11.43
N GLU A 296 14.97 -14.14 12.44
CA GLU A 296 16.11 -15.05 12.35
C GLU A 296 15.60 -16.46 12.68
N SER A 297 15.81 -17.39 11.74
CA SER A 297 15.28 -18.73 11.90
C SER A 297 16.08 -19.74 11.09
N GLU A 298 16.18 -20.94 11.62
CA GLU A 298 16.74 -22.11 10.97
C GLU A 298 15.82 -23.31 11.20
N VAL A 299 15.66 -24.15 10.17
CA VAL A 299 14.77 -25.32 10.22
C VAL A 299 15.19 -26.23 11.38
N ASP A 300 14.24 -26.63 12.20
CA ASP A 300 14.37 -27.45 13.41
C ASP A 300 15.20 -26.84 14.57
N GLN A 301 15.70 -25.62 14.41
CA GLN A 301 16.41 -24.87 15.47
C GLN A 301 15.51 -23.88 16.20
N GLY A 302 14.43 -23.44 15.55
CA GLY A 302 13.48 -22.47 16.07
C GLY A 302 13.48 -21.14 15.32
N THR A 303 12.81 -20.16 15.92
CA THR A 303 12.61 -18.83 15.32
C THR A 303 12.80 -17.75 16.37
N GLU A 304 13.45 -16.66 15.98
CA GLU A 304 13.54 -15.43 16.76
C GLU A 304 12.95 -14.26 15.92
N PHE A 305 11.85 -13.69 16.39
CA PHE A 305 11.32 -12.43 15.87
C PHE A 305 11.92 -11.27 16.66
N ILE A 306 12.39 -10.26 15.94
CA ILE A 306 13.01 -9.06 16.52
C ILE A 306 12.20 -7.86 16.05
N VAL A 307 11.57 -7.17 16.99
CA VAL A 307 10.78 -5.95 16.79
C VAL A 307 11.52 -4.79 17.41
N ARG A 308 11.76 -3.73 16.64
CA ARG A 308 12.40 -2.50 17.07
C ARG A 308 11.40 -1.37 16.94
N ILE A 309 11.06 -0.69 18.05
CA ILE A 309 10.05 0.37 18.12
C ILE A 309 10.68 1.60 18.77
N PRO A 310 10.52 2.82 18.20
CA PRO A 310 10.92 4.05 18.86
C PRO A 310 10.06 4.29 20.09
N ILE A 311 10.66 4.83 21.14
CA ILE A 311 9.97 5.10 22.41
C ILE A 311 10.15 6.55 22.87
N ASP A 312 11.00 7.32 22.22
CA ASP A 312 11.16 8.73 22.52
C ASP A 312 10.01 9.55 21.90
N ARG A 313 9.53 10.54 22.64
CA ARG A 313 8.43 11.41 22.22
C ARG A 313 8.68 12.09 20.87
N SER A 314 9.92 12.41 20.54
CA SER A 314 10.31 13.14 19.32
C SER A 314 10.00 12.39 18.03
N TYR A 315 9.76 11.09 18.09
CA TYR A 315 9.36 10.25 16.93
C TYR A 315 7.86 10.33 16.60
N TYR A 316 7.05 10.99 17.44
CA TYR A 316 5.60 11.02 17.32
C TYR A 316 5.06 12.44 17.16
N GLU A 317 4.09 12.61 16.27
CA GLU A 317 3.40 13.88 16.05
C GLU A 317 2.41 14.16 17.21
N GLU A 318 2.11 15.43 17.49
CA GLU A 318 1.20 15.83 18.57
C GLU A 318 -0.20 15.17 18.45
N GLU A 319 -0.67 14.95 17.23
CA GLU A 319 -1.97 14.28 16.95
C GLU A 319 -1.98 12.78 17.31
N GLN A 320 -0.79 12.17 17.43
CA GLN A 320 -0.60 10.76 17.78
C GLN A 320 -0.48 10.55 19.28
N ILE A 321 -0.26 11.63 20.07
CA ILE A 321 -0.02 11.57 21.50
C ILE A 321 -1.34 11.68 22.24
N ASP A 322 -1.66 10.66 23.04
CA ASP A 322 -2.82 10.67 23.92
C ASP A 322 -2.40 11.11 25.32
N ASN A 323 -2.71 12.38 25.64
CA ASN A 323 -2.37 12.99 26.92
C ASN A 323 -3.36 12.60 28.06
N GLU A 324 -4.49 11.96 27.75
CA GLU A 324 -5.50 11.57 28.74
C GLU A 324 -5.21 10.23 29.42
N ALA A 325 -4.26 9.45 28.94
CA ALA A 325 -3.98 8.09 29.40
C ALA A 325 -3.06 8.01 30.64
N ILE A 326 -3.10 8.97 31.55
CA ILE A 326 -2.29 8.97 32.81
C ILE A 326 -2.98 8.20 33.96
N LEU A 327 -3.82 7.23 33.69
CA LEU A 327 -4.40 6.39 34.76
C LEU A 327 -4.08 4.91 34.52
N PRO A 328 -3.74 4.14 35.57
CA PRO A 328 -3.57 2.69 35.44
C PRO A 328 -4.90 2.10 34.99
N ILE A 329 -4.94 1.59 33.76
CA ILE A 329 -6.12 0.94 33.19
C ILE A 329 -6.36 -0.34 33.96
N GLN A 330 -7.24 -0.30 34.99
CA GLN A 330 -7.94 -1.48 35.39
C GLN A 330 -8.80 -1.91 34.19
N LYS A 331 -8.41 -3.00 33.53
CA LYS A 331 -9.25 -3.64 32.50
C LYS A 331 -10.52 -4.20 33.16
N THR A 332 -11.45 -3.32 33.50
CA THR A 332 -12.86 -3.72 33.58
C THR A 332 -13.37 -3.60 32.17
N VAL A 333 -13.53 -4.70 31.47
CA VAL A 333 -14.25 -4.75 30.19
C VAL A 333 -15.71 -4.50 30.52
N THR A 334 -16.05 -3.21 30.69
CA THR A 334 -17.45 -2.77 30.81
C THR A 334 -17.87 -2.45 29.38
N TYR A 335 -18.54 -3.38 28.74
CA TYR A 335 -19.30 -3.06 27.53
C TYR A 335 -20.47 -2.20 27.99
N GLU A 336 -20.46 -0.90 27.69
CA GLU A 336 -21.66 -0.06 27.76
C GLU A 336 -22.69 -0.64 26.80
N VAL A 337 -23.64 -1.34 27.35
CA VAL A 337 -24.89 -1.69 26.66
C VAL A 337 -25.66 -0.37 26.58
N THR A 338 -25.62 0.28 25.43
CA THR A 338 -26.56 1.36 25.11
C THR A 338 -27.95 0.75 25.15
N GLN A 339 -28.71 1.04 26.21
CA GLN A 339 -30.13 0.72 26.29
C GLN A 339 -30.81 1.45 25.11
N VAL A 340 -31.21 0.69 24.12
CA VAL A 340 -32.23 1.15 23.16
C VAL A 340 -33.54 1.11 23.93
N GLU A 341 -34.01 2.27 24.35
CA GLU A 341 -35.36 2.45 24.86
C GLU A 341 -36.35 1.90 23.84
N ALA A 342 -37.06 0.86 24.25
CA ALA A 342 -38.27 0.41 23.61
C ALA A 342 -39.37 1.44 23.94
N ALA A 343 -39.67 2.34 22.99
CA ALA A 343 -40.88 3.14 23.01
C ALA A 343 -41.87 2.49 22.06
N HIS A 344 -42.99 2.02 22.65
CA HIS A 344 -44.33 1.72 22.19
C HIS A 344 -44.60 1.47 20.69
#